data_72e366d5c2ed1000dc8272af2d5c1f34
#
_entry.id   72e366d5c2ed1000dc8272af2d5c1f34
#
_cell.length_a   1.000
_cell.length_b   1.000
_cell.length_c   1.000
_cell.angle_alpha   90.00
_cell.angle_beta   90.00
_cell.angle_gamma   90.00
#
_symmetry.space_group_name_H-M   'P 1'
#
loop_
_entity.id
_entity.type
_entity.pdbx_description
1 polymer ?
#
loop_
_entity_poly.entity_id
_entity_poly.type
_entity_poly.pdbx_seq_one_letter_code
_entity_poly.pdbx_strand_id
1 'polypeptide(L)'
;VQDLPIEYWTSDFKEFLDALCEKKDFVKDYTDTSTDMDVNFEIVLKDDMPVAEAVKKLGLSSKMKLTNMHAFNAYGNIKKYANVNEILIEYAHARLALYGTRKENMLAELRAKLPWHSSVVKFLLLICNDVIDLRKKPHVECVKILEGHELTDIPDLLKLPISSMTLENVAKHEAELERLRNRIKEIEGMTPSQFWVQDLENLTV
;
A
#
# COMPACT_ATOMS: atom_id res chain seq x y z
N VAL A 1 16.05 19.53 -16.74
CA VAL A 1 16.40 18.42 -15.87
C VAL A 1 15.23 18.15 -14.98
N GLN A 2 14.66 16.93 -15.07
CA GLN A 2 13.46 16.54 -14.31
C GLN A 2 13.77 15.48 -13.26
N ASP A 3 14.99 14.95 -13.26
CA ASP A 3 15.48 13.98 -12.29
C ASP A 3 16.96 14.22 -11.98
N LEU A 4 17.37 13.95 -10.75
CA LEU A 4 18.77 13.94 -10.31
C LEU A 4 19.24 12.52 -9.99
N PRO A 5 20.54 12.23 -10.14
CA PRO A 5 21.10 10.94 -9.72
C PRO A 5 20.84 10.64 -8.25
N ILE A 6 20.75 9.36 -7.90
CA ILE A 6 20.61 8.90 -6.50
C ILE A 6 21.73 9.50 -5.66
N GLU A 7 21.41 9.93 -4.45
CA GLU A 7 22.32 10.61 -3.49
C GLU A 7 22.74 12.02 -3.90
N TYR A 8 22.15 12.62 -4.93
CA TYR A 8 22.39 14.02 -5.31
C TYR A 8 21.19 14.89 -4.95
N TRP A 9 21.32 15.69 -3.92
CA TRP A 9 20.25 16.54 -3.43
C TRP A 9 20.00 17.75 -4.33
N THR A 10 18.77 18.21 -4.40
CA THR A 10 18.37 19.41 -5.16
C THR A 10 19.11 20.67 -4.71
N SER A 11 19.34 20.80 -3.41
CA SER A 11 20.14 21.89 -2.82
C SER A 11 21.58 21.88 -3.32
N ASP A 12 22.22 20.71 -3.33
CA ASP A 12 23.62 20.59 -3.76
C ASP A 12 23.76 20.83 -5.27
N PHE A 13 22.77 20.40 -6.05
CA PHE A 13 22.72 20.68 -7.47
C PHE A 13 22.55 22.16 -7.77
N LYS A 14 21.74 22.87 -6.98
CA LYS A 14 21.56 24.30 -7.07
C LYS A 14 22.85 25.07 -6.76
N GLU A 15 23.53 24.74 -5.65
CA GLU A 15 24.83 25.31 -5.31
C GLU A 15 25.88 25.07 -6.42
N PHE A 16 25.85 23.88 -7.03
CA PHE A 16 26.73 23.57 -8.16
C PHE A 16 26.41 24.44 -9.40
N LEU A 17 25.14 24.66 -9.72
CA LEU A 17 24.73 25.54 -10.82
C LEU A 17 25.10 27.00 -10.54
N ASP A 18 24.91 27.50 -9.32
CA ASP A 18 25.32 28.84 -8.91
C ASP A 18 26.82 29.02 -9.11
N ALA A 19 27.64 28.07 -8.70
CA ALA A 19 29.08 28.07 -8.88
C ALA A 19 29.51 28.11 -10.37
N LEU A 20 28.77 27.41 -11.24
CA LEU A 20 29.02 27.41 -12.69
C LEU A 20 28.65 28.75 -13.33
N CYS A 21 27.57 29.39 -12.90
CA CYS A 21 27.15 30.69 -13.35
C CYS A 21 28.15 31.80 -12.92
N GLU A 22 28.61 31.74 -11.67
CA GLU A 22 29.61 32.70 -11.13
C GLU A 22 30.96 32.63 -11.88
N LYS A 23 31.43 31.41 -12.13
CA LYS A 23 32.66 31.14 -12.89
C LYS A 23 32.53 31.48 -14.37
N LYS A 24 31.32 31.84 -14.83
CA LYS A 24 31.01 32.04 -16.23
C LYS A 24 31.44 30.87 -17.11
N ASP A 25 31.27 29.65 -16.65
CA ASP A 25 31.54 28.42 -17.35
C ASP A 25 30.50 28.17 -18.47
N PHE A 26 30.23 26.96 -18.87
CA PHE A 26 29.33 26.59 -19.97
C PHE A 26 27.84 26.85 -19.67
N VAL A 27 27.44 27.06 -18.41
CA VAL A 27 26.10 27.46 -17.99
C VAL A 27 25.99 28.97 -18.05
N LYS A 28 24.96 29.48 -18.73
CA LYS A 28 24.66 30.93 -18.82
C LYS A 28 23.74 31.36 -17.68
N ASP A 29 22.68 30.61 -17.47
CA ASP A 29 21.64 30.88 -16.49
C ASP A 29 20.83 29.61 -16.22
N TYR A 30 20.08 29.59 -15.12
CA TYR A 30 19.14 28.51 -14.85
C TYR A 30 17.92 29.02 -14.08
N THR A 31 16.80 28.31 -14.22
CA THR A 31 15.57 28.53 -13.45
C THR A 31 15.22 27.27 -12.70
N ASP A 32 14.99 27.39 -11.39
CA ASP A 32 14.55 26.31 -10.52
C ASP A 32 13.05 26.44 -10.25
N THR A 33 12.28 25.48 -10.72
CA THR A 33 10.83 25.35 -10.48
C THR A 33 10.50 24.03 -9.78
N SER A 34 11.47 23.47 -9.06
CA SER A 34 11.30 22.26 -8.28
C SER A 34 10.32 22.47 -7.12
N THR A 35 9.60 21.41 -6.76
CA THR A 35 8.71 21.35 -5.60
C THR A 35 9.27 20.37 -4.58
N ASP A 36 8.60 20.16 -3.45
CA ASP A 36 8.98 19.15 -2.45
C ASP A 36 8.91 17.71 -3.00
N MET A 37 8.17 17.51 -4.10
CA MET A 37 7.92 16.18 -4.68
C MET A 37 8.58 15.98 -6.05
N ASP A 38 8.80 17.09 -6.80
CA ASP A 38 9.26 17.04 -8.19
C ASP A 38 10.49 17.91 -8.39
N VAL A 39 11.47 17.40 -9.12
CA VAL A 39 12.66 18.13 -9.55
C VAL A 39 12.42 18.75 -10.92
N ASN A 40 12.63 20.05 -11.06
CA ASN A 40 12.54 20.71 -12.37
C ASN A 40 13.48 21.90 -12.49
N PHE A 41 14.63 21.70 -13.18
CA PHE A 41 15.59 22.75 -13.53
C PHE A 41 15.59 22.98 -15.03
N GLU A 42 15.43 24.24 -15.41
CA GLU A 42 15.61 24.72 -16.76
C GLU A 42 16.99 25.40 -16.86
N ILE A 43 17.91 24.84 -17.65
CA ILE A 43 19.31 25.28 -17.70
C ILE A 43 19.62 25.83 -19.10
N VAL A 44 20.07 27.06 -19.15
CA VAL A 44 20.49 27.73 -20.38
C VAL A 44 22.00 27.60 -20.55
N LEU A 45 22.42 26.89 -21.60
CA LEU A 45 23.84 26.74 -21.94
C LEU A 45 24.33 27.93 -22.78
N LYS A 46 25.63 28.26 -22.70
CA LYS A 46 26.25 29.35 -23.52
C LYS A 46 26.46 28.95 -24.96
N ASP A 47 26.86 27.68 -25.18
CA ASP A 47 27.16 27.14 -26.49
C ASP A 47 26.20 26.00 -26.81
N ASP A 48 26.00 25.74 -28.11
CA ASP A 48 25.20 24.63 -28.59
C ASP A 48 25.98 23.33 -28.34
N MET A 49 25.66 22.67 -27.24
CA MET A 49 26.35 21.49 -26.73
C MET A 49 25.47 20.24 -26.92
N PRO A 50 26.05 19.11 -27.38
CA PRO A 50 25.29 17.84 -27.42
C PRO A 50 24.76 17.45 -26.05
N VAL A 51 23.51 17.00 -25.96
CA VAL A 51 22.83 16.63 -24.70
C VAL A 51 23.67 15.64 -23.88
N ALA A 52 24.31 14.66 -24.55
CA ALA A 52 25.16 13.66 -23.88
C ALA A 52 26.40 14.29 -23.18
N GLU A 53 26.93 15.37 -23.74
CA GLU A 53 28.04 16.10 -23.13
C GLU A 53 27.56 16.99 -21.99
N ALA A 54 26.42 17.65 -22.14
CA ALA A 54 25.78 18.44 -21.10
C ALA A 54 25.44 17.57 -19.86
N VAL A 55 24.83 16.42 -20.05
CA VAL A 55 24.55 15.42 -18.98
C VAL A 55 25.81 15.04 -18.20
N LYS A 56 26.92 14.86 -18.92
CA LYS A 56 28.20 14.49 -18.33
C LYS A 56 28.83 15.63 -17.53
N LYS A 57 28.82 16.86 -18.10
CA LYS A 57 29.37 18.05 -17.46
C LYS A 57 28.56 18.53 -16.26
N LEU A 58 27.23 18.36 -16.31
CA LEU A 58 26.31 18.65 -15.21
C LEU A 58 26.31 17.56 -14.12
N GLY A 59 27.06 16.47 -14.30
CA GLY A 59 27.12 15.40 -13.31
C GLY A 59 25.81 14.63 -13.14
N LEU A 60 24.92 14.64 -14.15
CA LEU A 60 23.60 14.00 -14.11
C LEU A 60 23.66 12.46 -14.33
N SER A 61 24.83 11.86 -14.28
CA SER A 61 25.03 10.41 -14.34
C SER A 61 25.97 9.94 -13.24
N SER A 62 25.54 8.97 -12.46
CA SER A 62 26.35 8.31 -11.44
C SER A 62 26.70 6.88 -11.85
N LYS A 63 27.85 6.40 -11.38
CA LYS A 63 28.28 5.00 -11.59
C LYS A 63 28.17 4.25 -10.29
N MET A 64 27.26 3.29 -10.24
CA MET A 64 27.14 2.38 -9.09
C MET A 64 28.13 1.21 -9.25
N LYS A 65 28.97 0.99 -8.25
CA LYS A 65 29.93 -0.13 -8.23
C LYS A 65 29.28 -1.34 -7.57
N LEU A 66 29.23 -2.46 -8.30
CA LEU A 66 28.69 -3.74 -7.81
C LEU A 66 29.78 -4.65 -7.18
N THR A 67 30.91 -4.07 -6.72
CA THR A 67 32.04 -4.84 -6.18
C THR A 67 31.88 -5.22 -4.72
N ASN A 68 31.08 -4.46 -3.96
CA ASN A 68 30.85 -4.68 -2.53
C ASN A 68 29.40 -5.10 -2.26
N MET A 69 29.00 -6.22 -2.84
CA MET A 69 27.64 -6.76 -2.72
C MET A 69 27.49 -7.59 -1.44
N HIS A 70 27.50 -6.92 -0.30
CA HIS A 70 27.20 -7.53 0.99
C HIS A 70 25.80 -7.16 1.42
N ALA A 71 24.97 -8.16 1.74
CA ALA A 71 23.63 -7.97 2.27
C ALA A 71 23.33 -9.04 3.33
N PHE A 72 22.28 -8.80 4.12
CA PHE A 72 21.78 -9.84 5.03
C PHE A 72 21.01 -10.89 4.24
N ASN A 73 21.29 -12.15 4.53
CA ASN A 73 20.52 -13.27 4.00
C ASN A 73 19.18 -13.42 4.77
N ALA A 74 18.35 -14.38 4.37
CA ALA A 74 17.06 -14.66 5.00
C ALA A 74 17.15 -15.04 6.50
N TYR A 75 18.34 -15.40 7.00
CA TYR A 75 18.61 -15.76 8.39
C TYR A 75 19.23 -14.63 9.22
N GLY A 76 19.38 -13.44 8.64
CA GLY A 76 19.98 -12.29 9.33
C GLY A 76 21.51 -12.30 9.38
N ASN A 77 22.19 -13.17 8.64
CA ASN A 77 23.64 -13.21 8.55
C ASN A 77 24.15 -12.39 7.36
N ILE A 78 25.26 -11.68 7.53
CA ILE A 78 25.92 -10.96 6.44
C ILE A 78 26.52 -11.98 5.47
N LYS A 79 26.15 -11.86 4.19
CA LYS A 79 26.66 -12.70 3.09
C LYS A 79 27.15 -11.81 1.95
N LYS A 80 28.29 -12.19 1.34
CA LYS A 80 28.74 -11.58 0.10
C LYS A 80 28.10 -12.31 -1.08
N TYR A 81 27.42 -11.56 -1.93
CA TYR A 81 26.78 -12.06 -3.15
C TYR A 81 27.67 -11.78 -4.37
N ALA A 82 27.71 -12.70 -5.31
CA ALA A 82 28.47 -12.55 -6.54
C ALA A 82 27.82 -11.58 -7.52
N ASN A 83 26.49 -11.52 -7.54
CA ASN A 83 25.69 -10.67 -8.44
C ASN A 83 24.30 -10.42 -7.87
N VAL A 84 23.58 -9.48 -8.47
CA VAL A 84 22.20 -9.11 -8.10
C VAL A 84 21.23 -10.29 -8.22
N ASN A 85 21.41 -11.14 -9.25
CA ASN A 85 20.52 -12.29 -9.47
C ASN A 85 20.56 -13.29 -8.30
N GLU A 86 21.71 -13.47 -7.68
CA GLU A 86 21.83 -14.35 -6.50
C GLU A 86 21.00 -13.82 -5.32
N ILE A 87 20.99 -12.49 -5.11
CA ILE A 87 20.16 -11.85 -4.09
C ILE A 87 18.68 -12.05 -4.43
N LEU A 88 18.28 -11.82 -5.68
CA LEU A 88 16.89 -11.96 -6.13
C LEU A 88 16.39 -13.40 -5.98
N ILE A 89 17.20 -14.39 -6.31
CA ILE A 89 16.82 -15.81 -6.18
C ILE A 89 16.63 -16.17 -4.70
N GLU A 90 17.57 -15.79 -3.83
CA GLU A 90 17.45 -16.07 -2.40
C GLU A 90 16.23 -15.35 -1.80
N TYR A 91 16.00 -14.09 -2.17
CA TYR A 91 14.80 -13.35 -1.77
C TYR A 91 13.53 -14.04 -2.26
N ALA A 92 13.49 -14.48 -3.52
CA ALA A 92 12.33 -15.14 -4.10
C ALA A 92 11.95 -16.41 -3.34
N HIS A 93 12.92 -17.23 -2.96
CA HIS A 93 12.68 -18.43 -2.16
C HIS A 93 12.11 -18.10 -0.77
N ALA A 94 12.74 -17.16 -0.08
CA ALA A 94 12.29 -16.72 1.25
C ALA A 94 10.89 -16.09 1.18
N ARG A 95 10.64 -15.26 0.18
CA ARG A 95 9.36 -14.58 -0.01
C ARG A 95 8.23 -15.56 -0.32
N LEU A 96 8.46 -16.50 -1.22
CA LEU A 96 7.46 -17.51 -1.59
C LEU A 96 7.06 -18.37 -0.38
N ALA A 97 8.00 -18.75 0.47
CA ALA A 97 7.71 -19.50 1.69
C ALA A 97 6.75 -18.73 2.63
N LEU A 98 6.85 -17.41 2.69
CA LEU A 98 5.98 -16.57 3.52
C LEU A 98 4.58 -16.36 2.93
N TYR A 99 4.36 -16.61 1.64
CA TYR A 99 3.05 -16.42 1.01
C TYR A 99 1.99 -17.40 1.52
N GLY A 100 2.39 -18.58 1.99
CA GLY A 100 1.49 -19.51 2.70
C GLY A 100 0.89 -18.85 3.95
N THR A 101 1.73 -18.40 4.85
CA THR A 101 1.32 -17.71 6.09
C THR A 101 0.55 -16.40 5.80
N ARG A 102 0.97 -15.64 4.80
CA ARG A 102 0.26 -14.42 4.37
C ARG A 102 -1.18 -14.73 3.94
N LYS A 103 -1.36 -15.79 3.13
CA LYS A 103 -2.68 -16.27 2.70
C LYS A 103 -3.56 -16.63 3.89
N GLU A 104 -3.02 -17.43 4.83
CA GLU A 104 -3.74 -17.84 6.04
C GLU A 104 -4.17 -16.65 6.90
N ASN A 105 -3.27 -15.70 7.15
CA ASN A 105 -3.58 -14.49 7.91
C ASN A 105 -4.66 -13.64 7.23
N MET A 106 -4.57 -13.45 5.92
CA MET A 106 -5.56 -12.69 5.16
C MET A 106 -6.94 -13.37 5.18
N LEU A 107 -7.00 -14.70 5.07
CA LEU A 107 -8.23 -15.47 5.22
C LEU A 107 -8.81 -15.35 6.63
N ALA A 108 -7.97 -15.40 7.65
CA ALA A 108 -8.39 -15.24 9.05
C ALA A 108 -9.01 -13.85 9.29
N GLU A 109 -8.38 -12.79 8.79
CA GLU A 109 -8.90 -11.42 8.89
C GLU A 109 -10.24 -11.24 8.17
N LEU A 110 -10.37 -11.78 6.95
CA LEU A 110 -11.61 -11.70 6.19
C LEU A 110 -12.74 -12.49 6.86
N ARG A 111 -12.44 -13.69 7.36
CA ARG A 111 -13.41 -14.53 8.09
C ARG A 111 -13.84 -13.92 9.41
N ALA A 112 -12.95 -13.20 10.10
CA ALA A 112 -13.29 -12.51 11.34
C ALA A 112 -14.29 -11.35 11.14
N LYS A 113 -14.37 -10.78 9.95
CA LYS A 113 -15.33 -9.71 9.61
C LYS A 113 -16.73 -10.23 9.27
N LEU A 114 -16.86 -11.48 8.83
CA LEU A 114 -18.15 -12.04 8.41
C LEU A 114 -19.20 -12.08 9.54
N PRO A 115 -18.90 -12.52 10.79
CA PRO A 115 -19.88 -12.58 11.86
C PRO A 115 -20.51 -11.22 12.14
N TRP A 116 -19.67 -10.16 12.19
CA TRP A 116 -20.16 -8.79 12.43
C TRP A 116 -21.19 -8.36 11.39
N HIS A 117 -20.84 -8.40 10.10
CA HIS A 117 -21.77 -7.99 9.04
C HIS A 117 -23.02 -8.88 9.00
N SER A 118 -22.89 -10.18 9.27
CA SER A 118 -24.03 -11.09 9.38
C SER A 118 -24.95 -10.75 10.53
N SER A 119 -24.39 -10.41 11.70
CA SER A 119 -25.16 -10.00 12.87
C SER A 119 -25.85 -8.66 12.65
N VAL A 120 -25.18 -7.70 11.98
CA VAL A 120 -25.78 -6.40 11.64
C VAL A 120 -26.97 -6.58 10.69
N VAL A 121 -26.82 -7.37 9.61
CA VAL A 121 -27.95 -7.65 8.67
C VAL A 121 -29.10 -8.27 9.42
N LYS A 122 -28.87 -9.33 10.21
CA LYS A 122 -29.91 -10.00 10.97
C LYS A 122 -30.59 -9.06 11.96
N PHE A 123 -29.82 -8.25 12.68
CA PHE A 123 -30.32 -7.26 13.64
C PHE A 123 -31.20 -6.20 12.96
N LEU A 124 -30.72 -5.61 11.86
CA LEU A 124 -31.49 -4.59 11.12
C LEU A 124 -32.79 -5.16 10.54
N LEU A 125 -32.77 -6.38 10.00
CA LEU A 125 -33.96 -7.04 9.48
C LEU A 125 -34.99 -7.32 10.59
N LEU A 126 -34.55 -7.74 11.78
CA LEU A 126 -35.45 -7.96 12.92
C LEU A 126 -36.13 -6.68 13.37
N ILE A 127 -35.44 -5.54 13.31
CA ILE A 127 -36.03 -4.22 13.63
C ILE A 127 -36.93 -3.72 12.49
N CYS A 128 -36.47 -3.75 11.24
CA CYS A 128 -37.22 -3.24 10.08
C CYS A 128 -38.52 -4.01 9.83
N ASN A 129 -38.57 -5.29 10.22
CA ASN A 129 -39.76 -6.14 10.09
C ASN A 129 -40.63 -6.16 11.37
N ASP A 130 -40.35 -5.26 12.34
CA ASP A 130 -41.07 -5.19 13.63
C ASP A 130 -41.11 -6.51 14.40
N VAL A 131 -40.13 -7.42 14.18
CA VAL A 131 -40.03 -8.69 14.91
C VAL A 131 -39.55 -8.45 16.33
N ILE A 132 -38.67 -7.48 16.54
CA ILE A 132 -38.20 -7.05 17.85
C ILE A 132 -38.44 -5.57 18.06
N ASP A 133 -38.90 -5.20 19.26
CA ASP A 133 -38.99 -3.81 19.70
C ASP A 133 -38.12 -3.62 20.94
N LEU A 134 -37.08 -2.80 20.80
CA LEU A 134 -36.13 -2.46 21.88
C LEU A 134 -36.48 -1.14 22.57
N ARG A 135 -37.51 -0.41 22.10
CA ARG A 135 -37.92 0.89 22.66
C ARG A 135 -38.43 0.73 24.10
N LYS A 136 -38.03 1.64 24.97
CA LYS A 136 -38.47 1.69 26.38
C LYS A 136 -38.08 0.47 27.22
N LYS A 137 -37.21 -0.41 26.75
CA LYS A 137 -36.72 -1.55 27.51
C LYS A 137 -35.38 -1.26 28.18
N PRO A 138 -35.14 -1.79 29.40
CA PRO A 138 -33.83 -1.71 30.03
C PRO A 138 -32.78 -2.41 29.22
N HIS A 139 -31.53 -1.94 29.29
CA HIS A 139 -30.39 -2.51 28.54
C HIS A 139 -30.24 -4.02 28.73
N VAL A 140 -30.43 -4.51 29.97
CA VAL A 140 -30.33 -5.94 30.31
C VAL A 140 -31.38 -6.78 29.56
N GLU A 141 -32.58 -6.26 29.39
CA GLU A 141 -33.65 -6.94 28.65
C GLU A 141 -33.37 -6.92 27.14
N CYS A 142 -32.85 -5.81 26.61
CA CYS A 142 -32.43 -5.74 25.20
C CYS A 142 -31.37 -6.79 24.88
N VAL A 143 -30.35 -6.96 25.74
CA VAL A 143 -29.32 -7.98 25.58
C VAL A 143 -29.91 -9.38 25.54
N LYS A 144 -30.81 -9.74 26.47
CA LYS A 144 -31.47 -11.06 26.50
C LYS A 144 -32.28 -11.36 25.25
N ILE A 145 -33.00 -10.36 24.72
CA ILE A 145 -33.76 -10.50 23.47
C ILE A 145 -32.82 -10.82 22.30
N LEU A 146 -31.69 -10.10 22.21
CA LEU A 146 -30.74 -10.28 21.12
C LEU A 146 -29.96 -11.60 21.23
N GLU A 147 -29.62 -12.03 22.45
CA GLU A 147 -29.05 -13.37 22.72
C GLU A 147 -30.00 -14.49 22.24
N GLY A 148 -31.31 -14.34 22.48
CA GLY A 148 -32.32 -15.28 22.01
C GLY A 148 -32.41 -15.41 20.49
N HIS A 149 -31.90 -14.46 19.73
CA HIS A 149 -31.79 -14.48 18.28
C HIS A 149 -30.40 -14.90 17.75
N GLU A 150 -29.52 -15.42 18.61
CA GLU A 150 -28.17 -15.89 18.25
C GLU A 150 -27.34 -14.81 17.54
N LEU A 151 -27.42 -13.56 17.98
CA LEU A 151 -26.61 -12.47 17.48
C LEU A 151 -25.26 -12.41 18.21
N THR A 152 -24.19 -12.12 17.49
CA THR A 152 -22.85 -11.85 18.03
C THR A 152 -22.64 -10.35 18.17
N ASP A 153 -21.64 -9.95 18.97
CA ASP A 153 -21.23 -8.54 19.15
C ASP A 153 -22.37 -7.59 19.61
N ILE A 154 -23.25 -8.10 20.44
CA ILE A 154 -24.46 -7.40 20.95
C ILE A 154 -24.13 -6.00 21.48
N PRO A 155 -23.07 -5.76 22.28
CA PRO A 155 -22.74 -4.42 22.76
C PRO A 155 -22.52 -3.40 21.66
N ASP A 156 -21.97 -3.82 20.52
CA ASP A 156 -21.68 -2.93 19.40
C ASP A 156 -22.93 -2.77 18.50
N LEU A 157 -23.76 -3.78 18.37
CA LEU A 157 -25.07 -3.66 17.72
C LEU A 157 -25.97 -2.63 18.40
N LEU A 158 -26.00 -2.59 19.73
CA LEU A 158 -26.78 -1.64 20.51
C LEU A 158 -26.26 -0.19 20.45
N LYS A 159 -25.03 0.02 20.00
CA LYS A 159 -24.46 1.36 19.74
C LYS A 159 -24.83 1.93 18.37
N LEU A 160 -25.41 1.13 17.48
CA LEU A 160 -25.79 1.59 16.15
C LEU A 160 -26.82 2.72 16.26
N PRO A 161 -26.61 3.84 15.54
CA PRO A 161 -27.55 4.94 15.55
C PRO A 161 -28.88 4.55 14.88
N ILE A 162 -29.99 5.10 15.39
CA ILE A 162 -31.33 4.83 14.82
C ILE A 162 -31.39 5.18 13.33
N SER A 163 -30.65 6.19 12.89
CA SER A 163 -30.55 6.57 11.49
C SER A 163 -29.94 5.50 10.58
N SER A 164 -29.24 4.51 11.16
CA SER A 164 -28.70 3.36 10.41
C SER A 164 -29.67 2.19 10.29
N MET A 165 -30.82 2.24 10.98
CA MET A 165 -31.82 1.16 10.97
C MET A 165 -32.76 1.29 9.76
N THR A 166 -32.20 1.16 8.57
CA THR A 166 -32.88 1.30 7.28
C THR A 166 -32.62 0.11 6.37
N LEU A 167 -33.57 -0.19 5.48
CA LEU A 167 -33.38 -1.25 4.46
C LEU A 167 -32.21 -0.94 3.52
N GLU A 168 -31.88 0.33 3.32
CA GLU A 168 -30.71 0.72 2.53
C GLU A 168 -29.40 0.25 3.19
N ASN A 169 -29.28 0.36 4.50
CA ASN A 169 -28.12 -0.14 5.24
C ASN A 169 -28.09 -1.67 5.31
N VAL A 170 -29.24 -2.33 5.35
CA VAL A 170 -29.31 -3.79 5.18
C VAL A 170 -28.66 -4.18 3.85
N ALA A 171 -29.09 -3.57 2.75
CA ALA A 171 -28.54 -3.85 1.42
C ALA A 171 -27.02 -3.58 1.32
N LYS A 172 -26.52 -2.52 1.98
CA LYS A 172 -25.08 -2.24 2.04
C LYS A 172 -24.29 -3.34 2.77
N HIS A 173 -24.78 -3.80 3.91
CA HIS A 173 -24.13 -4.87 4.66
C HIS A 173 -24.24 -6.23 3.97
N GLU A 174 -25.34 -6.52 3.26
CA GLU A 174 -25.48 -7.70 2.43
C GLU A 174 -24.49 -7.69 1.25
N ALA A 175 -24.37 -6.57 0.56
CA ALA A 175 -23.38 -6.41 -0.51
C ALA A 175 -21.94 -6.61 0.00
N GLU A 176 -21.62 -6.08 1.20
CA GLU A 176 -20.30 -6.28 1.81
C GLU A 176 -20.07 -7.75 2.22
N LEU A 177 -21.10 -8.44 2.73
CA LEU A 177 -21.02 -9.87 3.00
C LEU A 177 -20.73 -10.67 1.73
N GLU A 178 -21.41 -10.37 0.65
CA GLU A 178 -21.18 -11.04 -0.63
C GLU A 178 -19.78 -10.76 -1.16
N ARG A 179 -19.32 -9.50 -1.07
CA ARG A 179 -17.95 -9.11 -1.43
C ARG A 179 -16.90 -9.87 -0.62
N LEU A 180 -17.07 -9.94 0.70
CA LEU A 180 -16.17 -10.69 1.58
C LEU A 180 -16.15 -12.18 1.25
N ARG A 181 -17.31 -12.80 1.03
CA ARG A 181 -17.43 -14.22 0.64
C ARG A 181 -16.74 -14.50 -0.70
N ASN A 182 -16.94 -13.66 -1.68
CA ASN A 182 -16.32 -13.79 -2.99
C ASN A 182 -14.80 -13.62 -2.89
N ARG A 183 -14.31 -12.66 -2.09
CA ARG A 183 -12.87 -12.48 -1.86
C ARG A 183 -12.24 -13.67 -1.12
N ILE A 184 -12.94 -14.24 -0.15
CA ILE A 184 -12.48 -15.45 0.54
C ILE A 184 -12.35 -16.61 -0.45
N LYS A 185 -13.38 -16.88 -1.27
CA LYS A 185 -13.34 -17.94 -2.28
C LYS A 185 -12.21 -17.76 -3.29
N GLU A 186 -12.00 -16.51 -3.73
CA GLU A 186 -10.91 -16.18 -4.63
C GLU A 186 -9.55 -16.52 -4.03
N ILE A 187 -9.27 -16.05 -2.81
CA ILE A 187 -8.00 -16.32 -2.12
C ILE A 187 -7.84 -17.81 -1.78
N GLU A 188 -8.90 -18.49 -1.38
CA GLU A 188 -8.87 -19.95 -1.12
C GLU A 188 -8.45 -20.75 -2.36
N GLY A 189 -8.97 -20.34 -3.54
CA GLY A 189 -8.66 -21.00 -4.82
C GLY A 189 -7.25 -20.73 -5.34
N MET A 190 -6.54 -19.72 -4.84
CA MET A 190 -5.20 -19.38 -5.30
C MET A 190 -4.12 -20.20 -4.59
N THR A 191 -3.12 -20.65 -5.35
CA THR A 191 -1.87 -21.16 -4.77
C THR A 191 -1.00 -20.00 -4.27
N PRO A 192 -0.06 -20.23 -3.31
CA PRO A 192 0.88 -19.19 -2.87
C PRO A 192 1.65 -18.53 -4.03
N SER A 193 2.04 -19.31 -5.04
CA SER A 193 2.72 -18.79 -6.23
C SER A 193 1.83 -17.88 -7.08
N GLN A 194 0.57 -18.27 -7.32
CA GLN A 194 -0.38 -17.42 -8.05
C GLN A 194 -0.68 -16.13 -7.31
N PHE A 195 -0.77 -16.19 -5.99
CA PHE A 195 -0.99 -15.01 -5.16
C PHE A 195 0.19 -14.04 -5.24
N TRP A 196 1.42 -14.56 -5.29
CA TRP A 196 2.60 -13.72 -5.49
C TRP A 196 2.68 -13.13 -6.90
N VAL A 197 2.36 -13.91 -7.93
CA VAL A 197 2.30 -13.42 -9.34
C VAL A 197 1.30 -12.27 -9.45
N GLN A 198 0.11 -12.37 -8.85
CA GLN A 198 -0.88 -11.30 -8.85
C GLN A 198 -0.35 -10.01 -8.20
N ASP A 199 0.39 -10.13 -7.08
CA ASP A 199 1.02 -8.97 -6.44
C ASP A 199 2.10 -8.34 -7.34
N LEU A 200 2.87 -9.16 -8.09
CA LEU A 200 3.90 -8.68 -9.01
C LEU A 200 3.30 -7.99 -10.26
N GLU A 201 2.17 -8.47 -10.76
CA GLU A 201 1.46 -7.85 -11.89
C GLU A 201 0.92 -6.46 -11.54
N ASN A 202 0.60 -6.23 -10.27
CA ASN A 202 0.18 -4.91 -9.77
C ASN A 202 1.36 -3.99 -9.42
N LEU A 203 2.60 -4.45 -9.57
CA LEU A 203 3.79 -3.63 -9.34
C LEU A 203 4.00 -2.74 -10.56
N THR A 204 3.64 -1.47 -10.44
CA THR A 204 4.01 -0.44 -11.43
C THR A 204 5.45 -0.01 -11.20
N VAL A 205 6.31 -0.21 -12.19
CA VAL A 205 7.71 0.26 -12.22
C VAL A 205 7.77 1.58 -12.94
#